data_9d5070d4cac101592dda99a9615fd0a3
#
_entry.id   9d5070d4cac101592dda99a9615fd0a3
#
_cell.length_a   1.000
_cell.length_b   1.000
_cell.length_c   1.000
_cell.angle_alpha   90.00
_cell.angle_beta   90.00
_cell.angle_gamma   90.00
#
_symmetry.space_group_name_H-M   'P 1'
#
loop_
_entity.id
_entity.type
_entity.pdbx_description
1 polymer ?
#
loop_
_entity_poly.entity_id
_entity_poly.type
_entity_poly.pdbx_seq_one_letter_code
_entity_poly.pdbx_strand_id
1 'polypeptide(L)'
;LGEVDIKGIDATGSLSLQPWDKIRINLSGNYTYQRALDVTPPDPNTYESTYKHQIAYTPRVSASGQAGIETAWIDLSYSFLFSGKRYALGQNIAENRLDSYSDHSISANRDFQIRKITTSFSVEVLNLMDKNYEIVKYFPMPGRSVRATIKIRY
;
A
#
# COMPACT_ATOMS: atom_id res chain seq x y z
N LEU A 1 -15.56 3.51 -28.09
CA LEU A 1 -14.55 3.98 -27.11
C LEU A 1 -15.26 4.11 -25.77
N GLY A 2 -14.63 3.59 -24.71
CA GLY A 2 -15.16 3.74 -23.35
C GLY A 2 -14.87 5.14 -22.78
N GLU A 3 -15.79 5.66 -21.99
CA GLU A 3 -15.67 6.94 -21.30
C GLU A 3 -15.64 6.72 -19.79
N VAL A 4 -14.79 7.47 -19.07
CA VAL A 4 -14.63 7.36 -17.61
C VAL A 4 -14.70 8.75 -16.99
N ASP A 5 -15.53 8.91 -15.94
CA ASP A 5 -15.56 10.09 -15.07
C ASP A 5 -14.79 9.79 -13.79
N ILE A 6 -13.72 10.55 -13.52
CA ILE A 6 -12.91 10.41 -12.33
C ILE A 6 -12.93 11.71 -11.54
N LYS A 7 -13.32 11.61 -10.25
CA LYS A 7 -13.28 12.72 -9.30
C LYS A 7 -12.68 12.22 -7.99
N GLY A 8 -11.80 13.00 -7.38
CA GLY A 8 -11.16 12.57 -6.16
C GLY A 8 -10.44 13.68 -5.41
N ILE A 9 -9.92 13.29 -4.26
CA ILE A 9 -9.08 14.11 -3.40
C ILE A 9 -7.91 13.25 -2.95
N ASP A 10 -6.70 13.78 -3.11
CA ASP A 10 -5.48 13.21 -2.59
C ASP A 10 -4.91 14.11 -1.50
N ALA A 11 -4.55 13.52 -0.36
CA ALA A 11 -3.88 14.20 0.73
C ALA A 11 -2.57 13.47 1.06
N THR A 12 -1.47 14.20 1.07
CA THR A 12 -0.15 13.68 1.43
C THR A 12 0.45 14.56 2.50
N GLY A 13 1.05 13.94 3.51
CA GLY A 13 1.74 14.65 4.59
C GLY A 13 3.01 13.94 5.00
N SER A 14 4.00 14.71 5.44
CA SER A 14 5.21 14.20 6.05
C SER A 14 5.66 15.13 7.17
N LEU A 15 6.24 14.53 8.22
CA LEU A 15 6.77 15.22 9.37
C LEU A 15 8.08 14.54 9.78
N SER A 16 9.13 15.33 9.97
CA SER A 16 10.40 14.86 10.54
C SER A 16 10.71 15.67 11.79
N LEU A 17 10.93 15.00 12.90
CA LEU A 17 11.23 15.57 14.20
C LEU A 17 12.57 15.03 14.67
N GLN A 18 13.37 15.88 15.30
CA GLN A 18 14.60 15.49 15.97
C GLN A 18 14.55 15.96 17.43
N PRO A 19 13.80 15.20 18.29
CA PRO A 19 13.62 15.62 19.67
C PRO A 19 14.92 15.55 20.50
N TRP A 20 15.89 14.76 20.06
CA TRP A 20 17.22 14.62 20.68
C TRP A 20 18.30 14.47 19.61
N ASP A 21 19.54 14.80 19.92
CA ASP A 21 20.66 14.81 18.96
C ASP A 21 20.87 13.48 18.19
N LYS A 22 20.45 12.36 18.77
CA LYS A 22 20.68 11.01 18.21
C LYS A 22 19.39 10.27 17.87
N ILE A 23 18.25 10.95 17.92
CA ILE A 23 16.95 10.33 17.63
C ILE A 23 16.20 11.21 16.64
N ARG A 24 15.89 10.62 15.49
CA ARG A 24 15.00 11.22 14.48
C ARG A 24 13.74 10.40 14.33
N ILE A 25 12.61 11.06 14.28
CA ILE A 25 11.30 10.46 14.05
C ILE A 25 10.79 10.99 12.73
N ASN A 26 10.48 10.08 11.81
CA ASN A 26 9.92 10.39 10.51
C ASN A 26 8.53 9.78 10.41
N LEU A 27 7.56 10.59 10.04
CA LEU A 27 6.20 10.18 9.79
C LEU A 27 5.82 10.62 8.38
N SER A 28 5.20 9.75 7.62
CA SER A 28 4.64 10.09 6.31
C SER A 28 3.37 9.30 6.05
N GLY A 29 2.50 9.86 5.24
CA GLY A 29 1.28 9.17 4.87
C GLY A 29 0.60 9.84 3.70
N ASN A 30 -0.21 9.04 3.01
CA ASN A 30 -1.12 9.52 1.99
C ASN A 30 -2.49 8.91 2.17
N TYR A 31 -3.48 9.65 1.73
CA TYR A 31 -4.88 9.23 1.68
C TYR A 31 -5.46 9.68 0.35
N THR A 32 -6.10 8.75 -0.35
CA THR A 32 -6.80 9.01 -1.61
C THR A 32 -8.26 8.64 -1.44
N TYR A 33 -9.14 9.56 -1.76
CA TYR A 33 -10.54 9.28 -2.03
C TYR A 33 -10.82 9.55 -3.50
N GLN A 34 -11.32 8.57 -4.23
CA GLN A 34 -11.64 8.72 -5.65
C GLN A 34 -12.94 8.02 -6.01
N ARG A 35 -13.65 8.61 -6.96
CA ARG A 35 -14.81 8.02 -7.60
C ARG A 35 -14.52 7.94 -9.10
N ALA A 36 -14.21 6.75 -9.57
CA ALA A 36 -13.96 6.46 -10.99
C ALA A 36 -15.11 5.60 -11.50
N LEU A 37 -15.92 6.13 -12.40
CA LEU A 37 -17.10 5.47 -12.93
C LEU A 37 -17.02 5.37 -14.46
N ASP A 38 -17.49 4.26 -14.97
CA ASP A 38 -17.79 4.12 -16.39
C ASP A 38 -19.02 4.97 -16.73
N VAL A 39 -18.86 5.90 -17.64
CA VAL A 39 -19.96 6.75 -18.16
C VAL A 39 -20.23 6.50 -19.64
N THR A 40 -19.70 5.38 -20.17
CA THR A 40 -20.00 4.93 -21.53
C THR A 40 -21.50 4.73 -21.70
N PRO A 41 -22.15 5.36 -22.68
CA PRO A 41 -23.57 5.15 -22.93
C PRO A 41 -23.88 3.66 -23.15
N PRO A 42 -24.96 3.13 -22.54
CA PRO A 42 -25.35 1.75 -22.74
C PRO A 42 -25.69 1.47 -24.19
N ASP A 43 -25.20 0.37 -24.75
CA ASP A 43 -25.64 -0.12 -26.06
C ASP A 43 -27.02 -0.77 -25.89
N PRO A 44 -28.07 -0.30 -26.63
CA PRO A 44 -29.42 -0.88 -26.57
C PRO A 44 -29.47 -2.37 -26.89
N ASN A 45 -28.45 -2.90 -27.57
CA ASN A 45 -28.37 -4.32 -27.97
C ASN A 45 -27.64 -5.20 -26.97
N THR A 46 -27.13 -4.61 -25.87
CA THR A 46 -26.37 -5.34 -24.86
C THR A 46 -27.15 -5.41 -23.55
N TYR A 47 -27.43 -6.61 -23.06
CA TYR A 47 -28.14 -6.81 -21.79
C TYR A 47 -27.32 -6.42 -20.56
N GLU A 48 -26.00 -6.28 -20.68
CA GLU A 48 -25.07 -5.98 -19.59
C GLU A 48 -24.49 -4.58 -19.75
N SER A 49 -24.88 -3.68 -18.86
CA SER A 49 -24.35 -2.32 -18.84
C SER A 49 -23.43 -2.13 -17.64
N THR A 50 -22.26 -1.55 -17.87
CA THR A 50 -21.32 -1.09 -16.84
C THR A 50 -21.52 0.40 -16.51
N TYR A 51 -22.55 1.03 -17.07
CA TYR A 51 -22.83 2.45 -16.86
C TYR A 51 -23.02 2.80 -15.37
N LYS A 52 -22.30 3.81 -14.92
CA LYS A 52 -22.18 4.24 -13.51
C LYS A 52 -21.60 3.19 -12.54
N HIS A 53 -21.02 2.13 -13.07
CA HIS A 53 -20.25 1.20 -12.26
C HIS A 53 -18.85 1.73 -11.98
N GLN A 54 -18.30 1.33 -10.86
CA GLN A 54 -16.91 1.62 -10.49
C GLN A 54 -15.97 0.87 -11.45
N ILE A 55 -14.94 1.55 -11.91
CA ILE A 55 -13.91 0.95 -12.76
C ILE A 55 -13.23 -0.21 -12.01
N ALA A 56 -12.93 -1.28 -12.77
CA ALA A 56 -12.28 -2.47 -12.25
C ALA A 56 -10.96 -2.13 -11.53
N TYR A 57 -10.68 -2.84 -10.44
CA TYR A 57 -9.48 -2.69 -9.60
C TYR A 57 -9.22 -1.28 -9.03
N THR A 58 -10.19 -0.38 -9.09
CA THR A 58 -10.05 1.00 -8.60
C THR A 58 -10.81 1.17 -7.29
N PRO A 59 -10.15 1.14 -6.11
CA PRO A 59 -10.82 1.34 -4.84
C PRO A 59 -11.26 2.81 -4.68
N ARG A 60 -12.37 3.05 -3.97
CA ARG A 60 -12.80 4.42 -3.65
C ARG A 60 -11.93 5.08 -2.60
N VAL A 61 -11.34 4.28 -1.72
CA VAL A 61 -10.47 4.75 -0.64
C VAL A 61 -9.21 3.93 -0.66
N SER A 62 -8.07 4.59 -0.63
CA SER A 62 -6.78 3.99 -0.34
C SER A 62 -5.99 4.88 0.61
N ALA A 63 -5.18 4.27 1.45
CA ALA A 63 -4.29 4.99 2.35
C ALA A 63 -2.99 4.21 2.53
N SER A 64 -1.90 4.90 2.75
CA SER A 64 -0.67 4.29 3.24
C SER A 64 0.03 5.23 4.20
N GLY A 65 0.88 4.67 5.04
CA GLY A 65 1.68 5.46 5.96
C GLY A 65 2.91 4.71 6.40
N GLN A 66 3.87 5.50 6.85
CA GLN A 66 5.12 5.01 7.41
C GLN A 66 5.48 5.83 8.64
N ALA A 67 5.91 5.13 9.69
CA ALA A 67 6.52 5.73 10.87
C ALA A 67 7.91 5.13 11.04
N GLY A 68 8.94 5.98 11.19
CA GLY A 68 10.32 5.57 11.36
C GLY A 68 10.95 6.23 12.58
N ILE A 69 11.80 5.50 13.26
CA ILE A 69 12.67 6.01 14.34
C ILE A 69 14.10 5.63 13.97
N GLU A 70 14.91 6.63 13.71
CA GLU A 70 16.34 6.48 13.47
C GLU A 70 17.10 6.80 14.75
N THR A 71 18.00 5.90 15.15
CA THR A 71 18.84 6.08 16.32
C THR A 71 20.31 5.83 15.97
N ALA A 72 21.22 6.14 16.89
CA ALA A 72 22.65 5.83 16.71
C ALA A 72 22.94 4.30 16.61
N TRP A 73 22.00 3.45 16.97
CA TRP A 73 22.25 2.00 17.06
C TRP A 73 21.38 1.16 16.12
N ILE A 74 20.16 1.58 15.89
CA ILE A 74 19.18 0.83 15.10
C ILE A 74 18.13 1.78 14.55
N ASP A 75 17.71 1.53 13.32
CA ASP A 75 16.59 2.20 12.70
C ASP A 75 15.42 1.24 12.65
N LEU A 76 14.29 1.68 13.16
CA LEU A 76 13.04 0.94 13.17
C LEU A 76 12.04 1.64 12.27
N SER A 77 11.31 0.89 11.48
CA SER A 77 10.19 1.44 10.74
C SER A 77 8.99 0.51 10.76
N TYR A 78 7.84 1.14 10.73
CA TYR A 78 6.55 0.51 10.58
C TYR A 78 5.86 1.11 9.35
N SER A 79 5.24 0.29 8.53
CA SER A 79 4.45 0.72 7.39
C SER A 79 3.10 0.04 7.36
N PHE A 80 2.11 0.74 6.85
CA PHE A 80 0.82 0.17 6.55
C PHE A 80 0.34 0.59 5.17
N LEU A 81 -0.47 -0.27 4.56
CA LEU A 81 -1.20 -0.03 3.33
C LEU A 81 -2.66 -0.44 3.56
N PHE A 82 -3.58 0.41 3.15
CA PHE A 82 -5.01 0.11 3.12
C PHE A 82 -5.55 0.27 1.71
N SER A 83 -6.32 -0.71 1.24
CA SER A 83 -7.10 -0.64 0.01
C SER A 83 -8.55 -0.96 0.31
N GLY A 84 -9.44 -0.05 -0.05
CA GLY A 84 -10.87 -0.23 0.10
C GLY A 84 -11.44 -1.28 -0.85
N LYS A 85 -12.73 -1.54 -0.68
CA LYS A 85 -13.51 -2.44 -1.54
C LYS A 85 -13.41 -2.01 -3.01
N ARG A 86 -13.23 -2.97 -3.90
CA ARG A 86 -13.15 -2.80 -5.34
C ARG A 86 -13.77 -3.99 -6.06
N TYR A 87 -13.81 -3.94 -7.37
CA TYR A 87 -14.35 -5.01 -8.22
C TYR A 87 -13.31 -5.46 -9.22
N ALA A 88 -13.27 -6.75 -9.53
CA ALA A 88 -12.32 -7.34 -10.47
C ALA A 88 -12.71 -7.09 -11.93
N LEU A 89 -14.01 -6.87 -12.20
CA LEU A 89 -14.54 -6.59 -13.52
C LEU A 89 -15.40 -5.32 -13.51
N GLY A 90 -15.76 -4.81 -14.68
CA GLY A 90 -16.59 -3.62 -14.83
C GLY A 90 -18.00 -3.75 -14.23
N GLN A 91 -18.52 -4.96 -14.11
CA GLN A 91 -19.77 -5.24 -13.42
C GLN A 91 -19.56 -5.25 -11.92
N ASN A 92 -20.25 -4.34 -11.20
CA ASN A 92 -20.13 -4.19 -9.76
C ASN A 92 -21.07 -5.13 -9.00
N ILE A 93 -21.04 -6.41 -9.32
CA ILE A 93 -21.81 -7.48 -8.69
C ILE A 93 -21.01 -8.15 -7.55
N ALA A 94 -21.69 -8.91 -6.71
CA ALA A 94 -21.07 -9.57 -5.55
C ALA A 94 -19.94 -10.53 -5.95
N GLU A 95 -20.11 -11.25 -7.03
CA GLU A 95 -19.18 -12.23 -7.57
C GLU A 95 -17.85 -11.60 -8.00
N ASN A 96 -17.88 -10.34 -8.43
CA ASN A 96 -16.69 -9.59 -8.85
C ASN A 96 -16.04 -8.80 -7.73
N ARG A 97 -16.61 -8.80 -6.54
CA ARG A 97 -16.13 -8.01 -5.41
C ARG A 97 -14.83 -8.56 -4.85
N LEU A 98 -13.92 -7.66 -4.57
CA LEU A 98 -12.74 -7.83 -3.74
C LEU A 98 -12.92 -7.01 -2.46
N ASP A 99 -12.82 -7.65 -1.31
CA ASP A 99 -12.98 -6.96 -0.04
C ASP A 99 -11.81 -6.02 0.26
N SER A 100 -12.02 -5.10 1.16
CA SER A 100 -10.96 -4.22 1.65
C SER A 100 -9.93 -5.01 2.45
N TYR A 101 -8.68 -4.58 2.37
CA TYR A 101 -7.60 -5.14 3.16
C TYR A 101 -6.68 -4.07 3.73
N SER A 102 -5.97 -4.43 4.77
CA SER A 102 -4.81 -3.69 5.26
C SER A 102 -3.62 -4.62 5.39
N ASP A 103 -2.48 -4.17 4.91
CA ASP A 103 -1.19 -4.84 5.10
C ASP A 103 -0.31 -3.99 6.02
N HIS A 104 0.38 -4.63 6.93
CA HIS A 104 1.22 -3.99 7.94
C HIS A 104 2.59 -4.66 7.93
N SER A 105 3.65 -3.88 7.98
CA SER A 105 5.01 -4.39 8.00
C SER A 105 5.86 -3.63 9.00
N ILE A 106 6.85 -4.31 9.56
CA ILE A 106 7.83 -3.72 10.45
C ILE A 106 9.22 -4.09 9.96
N SER A 107 10.16 -3.15 10.04
CA SER A 107 11.56 -3.43 9.73
C SER A 107 12.50 -2.87 10.79
N ALA A 108 13.64 -3.52 10.92
CA ALA A 108 14.77 -3.09 11.73
C ALA A 108 16.03 -3.11 10.86
N ASN A 109 16.77 -2.00 10.87
CA ASN A 109 17.98 -1.84 10.09
C ASN A 109 19.13 -1.39 10.97
N ARG A 110 20.32 -1.88 10.67
CA ARG A 110 21.54 -1.43 11.34
C ARG A 110 22.71 -1.41 10.36
N ASP A 111 23.45 -0.31 10.36
CA ASP A 111 24.70 -0.18 9.64
C ASP A 111 25.90 -0.41 10.56
N PHE A 112 26.88 -1.15 10.06
CA PHE A 112 28.17 -1.40 10.71
C PHE A 112 29.27 -0.91 9.79
N GLN A 113 30.16 -0.10 10.30
CA GLN A 113 31.34 0.32 9.57
C GLN A 113 32.58 -0.38 10.12
N ILE A 114 33.22 -1.19 9.27
CA ILE A 114 34.45 -1.89 9.59
C ILE A 114 35.52 -1.42 8.59
N ARG A 115 36.41 -0.52 9.04
CA ARG A 115 37.42 0.15 8.18
C ARG A 115 36.73 0.91 7.03
N LYS A 116 36.96 0.46 5.77
CA LYS A 116 36.37 1.07 4.56
C LYS A 116 35.10 0.36 4.08
N ILE A 117 34.67 -0.68 4.78
CA ILE A 117 33.52 -1.49 4.40
C ILE A 117 32.32 -1.07 5.28
N THR A 118 31.24 -0.70 4.64
CA THR A 118 29.94 -0.50 5.30
C THR A 118 29.07 -1.72 5.05
N THR A 119 28.64 -2.37 6.13
CA THR A 119 27.74 -3.52 6.07
C THR A 119 26.40 -3.12 6.68
N SER A 120 25.33 -3.18 5.91
CA SER A 120 23.96 -2.95 6.35
C SER A 120 23.27 -4.28 6.57
N PHE A 121 22.65 -4.47 7.71
CA PHE A 121 21.81 -5.61 8.04
C PHE A 121 20.38 -5.13 8.23
N SER A 122 19.43 -5.79 7.55
CA SER A 122 18.00 -5.48 7.61
C SER A 122 17.20 -6.73 7.86
N VAL A 123 16.23 -6.64 8.76
CA VAL A 123 15.20 -7.66 8.97
C VAL A 123 13.84 -7.01 8.82
N GLU A 124 12.95 -7.67 8.08
CA GLU A 124 11.58 -7.21 7.85
C GLU A 124 10.60 -8.33 8.14
N VAL A 125 9.50 -7.98 8.76
CA VAL A 125 8.31 -8.84 8.90
C VAL A 125 7.21 -8.22 8.05
N LEU A 126 6.83 -8.91 7.00
CA LEU A 126 5.78 -8.53 6.05
C LEU A 126 4.47 -9.20 6.44
N ASN A 127 3.34 -8.56 6.15
CA ASN A 127 2.01 -9.00 6.52
C ASN A 127 1.95 -9.39 8.01
N LEU A 128 2.32 -8.45 8.87
CA LEU A 128 2.46 -8.64 10.33
C LEU A 128 1.21 -9.24 10.98
N MET A 129 0.03 -8.92 10.46
CA MET A 129 -1.25 -9.39 10.98
C MET A 129 -1.66 -10.76 10.42
N ASP A 130 -0.85 -11.35 9.54
CA ASP A 130 -1.10 -12.65 8.88
C ASP A 130 -2.48 -12.74 8.22
N LYS A 131 -2.89 -11.66 7.55
CA LYS A 131 -4.19 -11.60 6.88
C LYS A 131 -4.13 -12.22 5.50
N ASN A 132 -5.12 -13.04 5.21
CA ASN A 132 -5.37 -13.48 3.84
C ASN A 132 -6.13 -12.40 3.08
N TYR A 133 -5.56 -11.93 1.99
CA TYR A 133 -6.19 -10.96 1.09
C TYR A 133 -5.72 -11.17 -0.34
N GLU A 134 -6.49 -10.60 -1.28
CA GLU A 134 -6.19 -10.69 -2.71
C GLU A 134 -6.03 -9.27 -3.27
N ILE A 135 -4.96 -9.04 -4.04
CA ILE A 135 -4.81 -7.84 -4.86
C ILE A 135 -5.50 -8.08 -6.20
N VAL A 136 -5.24 -9.22 -6.80
CA VAL A 136 -5.91 -9.72 -8.00
C VAL A 136 -6.81 -10.87 -7.59
N LYS A 137 -8.04 -10.89 -8.08
CA LYS A 137 -9.02 -11.92 -7.73
C LYS A 137 -8.49 -13.32 -8.04
N TYR A 138 -8.68 -14.25 -7.12
CA TYR A 138 -8.18 -15.64 -7.15
C TYR A 138 -6.67 -15.80 -7.00
N PHE A 139 -5.94 -14.72 -6.73
CA PHE A 139 -4.51 -14.76 -6.45
C PHE A 139 -4.26 -14.25 -5.02
N PRO A 140 -4.28 -15.15 -4.03
CA PRO A 140 -4.02 -14.78 -2.64
C PRO A 140 -2.59 -14.28 -2.47
N MET A 141 -2.43 -13.24 -1.67
CA MET A 141 -1.12 -12.73 -1.29
C MET A 141 -0.49 -13.65 -0.24
N PRO A 142 0.86 -13.69 -0.17
CA PRO A 142 1.56 -14.45 0.85
C PRO A 142 1.11 -14.05 2.26
N GLY A 143 0.99 -15.02 3.16
CA GLY A 143 0.82 -14.80 4.59
C GLY A 143 2.04 -14.08 5.19
N ARG A 144 2.10 -14.02 6.52
CA ARG A 144 3.24 -13.43 7.22
C ARG A 144 4.54 -14.05 6.76
N SER A 145 5.51 -13.20 6.43
CA SER A 145 6.83 -13.64 5.98
C SER A 145 7.93 -12.78 6.61
N VAL A 146 9.12 -13.37 6.76
CA VAL A 146 10.29 -12.68 7.28
C VAL A 146 11.34 -12.63 6.18
N ARG A 147 11.92 -11.47 5.96
CA ARG A 147 13.01 -11.24 5.03
C ARG A 147 14.21 -10.67 5.77
N ALA A 148 15.38 -11.28 5.58
CA ALA A 148 16.65 -10.76 6.06
C ALA A 148 17.52 -10.36 4.84
N THR A 149 18.18 -9.23 4.93
CA THR A 149 19.03 -8.69 3.86
C THR A 149 20.35 -8.23 4.43
N ILE A 150 21.44 -8.60 3.77
CA ILE A 150 22.79 -8.09 4.06
C ILE A 150 23.29 -7.36 2.81
N LYS A 151 23.72 -6.12 2.98
CA LYS A 151 24.29 -5.29 1.91
C LYS A 151 25.69 -4.87 2.31
N ILE A 152 26.67 -5.14 1.46
CA ILE A 152 28.08 -4.79 1.67
C ILE A 152 28.46 -3.75 0.63
N ARG A 153 29.05 -2.64 1.09
CA ARG A 153 29.62 -1.56 0.26
C ARG A 153 31.09 -1.38 0.62
N TYR A 154 31.96 -1.35 -0.34
CA TYR A 154 33.41 -1.15 -0.22
C TYR A 154 33.87 0.05 -1.04
#